data_f5505cdc6e80dc8c2d9cfb9dff8812b9
#
_entry.id   f5505cdc6e80dc8c2d9cfb9dff8812b9
#
_cell.length_a   1.000
_cell.length_b   1.000
_cell.length_c   1.000
_cell.angle_alpha   90.00
_cell.angle_beta   90.00
_cell.angle_gamma   90.00
#
_symmetry.space_group_name_H-M   'P 1'
#
loop_
_entity.id
_entity.type
_entity.pdbx_description
1 polymer ?
#
loop_
_entity_poly.entity_id
_entity_poly.type
_entity_poly.pdbx_seq_one_letter_code
_entity_poly.pdbx_strand_id
1 'polypeptide(L)'
;TKAFIPAGISFLKYALTLDGLTRQETPKIGIISPLLPSTAVVGHRQGLSFMDELKRAYDIAVIPYFKKEIPAGIKALVIIDASILRREMLYAIDQFVMRGGNLIVMIDPYVRFNRASNAVNPSPSEKTNDITDLLAKWGVSYAHEFVVGDTKAASPVSDSRENRLSFPFWMRIRKSGIGKEHVVSASLNEVFMVEPGALETTASDRVMALISTSQESGVLNRRDF
;
A
#
# COMPACT_ATOMS: atom_id res chain seq x y z
N THR A 1 -14.78 10.48 -5.41
CA THR A 1 -14.65 9.09 -4.93
C THR A 1 -13.18 8.79 -4.78
N LYS A 2 -12.76 8.38 -3.60
CA LYS A 2 -11.36 8.13 -3.27
C LYS A 2 -11.14 6.62 -3.12
N ALA A 3 -10.18 6.06 -3.86
CA ALA A 3 -9.95 4.63 -3.94
C ALA A 3 -8.71 4.20 -3.15
N PHE A 4 -8.80 3.07 -2.50
CA PHE A 4 -7.70 2.43 -1.79
C PHE A 4 -7.73 0.92 -2.00
N ILE A 5 -6.57 0.27 -2.05
CA ILE A 5 -6.44 -1.18 -2.20
C ILE A 5 -5.97 -1.78 -0.88
N PRO A 6 -6.76 -2.65 -0.23
CA PRO A 6 -6.33 -3.29 1.01
C PRO A 6 -5.24 -4.30 0.75
N ALA A 7 -4.21 -4.25 1.58
CA ALA A 7 -3.13 -5.22 1.60
C ALA A 7 -3.57 -6.50 2.31
N GLY A 8 -4.14 -7.43 1.58
CA GLY A 8 -4.43 -8.78 2.08
C GLY A 8 -3.72 -9.84 1.26
N ILE A 9 -3.29 -10.92 1.91
CA ILE A 9 -2.65 -12.08 1.26
C ILE A 9 -3.54 -12.67 0.16
N SER A 10 -4.87 -12.60 0.34
CA SER A 10 -5.85 -12.97 -0.68
C SER A 10 -5.70 -12.18 -1.97
N PHE A 11 -5.37 -10.88 -1.87
CA PHE A 11 -5.15 -10.01 -3.02
C PHE A 11 -3.97 -10.48 -3.88
N LEU A 12 -2.83 -10.75 -3.25
CA LEU A 12 -1.63 -11.26 -3.94
C LEU A 12 -1.91 -12.59 -4.63
N LYS A 13 -2.65 -13.47 -3.96
CA LYS A 13 -3.02 -14.78 -4.51
C LYS A 13 -3.86 -14.65 -5.79
N TYR A 14 -4.81 -13.72 -5.83
CA TYR A 14 -5.64 -13.48 -7.01
C TYR A 14 -4.88 -12.76 -8.13
N ALA A 15 -4.08 -11.75 -7.83
CA ALA A 15 -3.29 -11.04 -8.82
C ALA A 15 -2.32 -11.97 -9.59
N LEU A 16 -1.85 -13.02 -8.92
CA LEU A 16 -0.91 -13.99 -9.52
C LEU A 16 -1.62 -15.17 -10.22
N THR A 17 -2.86 -15.50 -9.84
CA THR A 17 -3.64 -16.58 -10.50
C THR A 17 -4.26 -16.15 -11.83
N LEU A 18 -4.46 -14.86 -12.07
CA LEU A 18 -4.98 -14.34 -13.34
C LEU A 18 -4.03 -14.55 -14.53
N ASP A 19 -2.75 -14.82 -14.27
CA ASP A 19 -1.71 -14.92 -15.30
C ASP A 19 -1.47 -16.37 -15.82
N GLY A 20 -2.38 -17.31 -15.53
CA GLY A 20 -2.30 -18.68 -16.07
C GLY A 20 -1.05 -19.45 -15.64
N LEU A 21 -0.48 -19.14 -14.48
CA LEU A 21 0.70 -19.80 -13.95
C LEU A 21 0.41 -21.27 -13.66
N THR A 22 0.98 -22.14 -14.47
CA THR A 22 0.95 -23.58 -14.26
C THR A 22 1.60 -23.94 -12.92
N ARG A 23 1.02 -24.86 -12.23
CA ARG A 23 1.24 -25.32 -10.84
C ARG A 23 2.66 -25.82 -10.50
N GLN A 24 3.66 -25.65 -11.37
CA GLN A 24 4.98 -26.28 -11.22
C GLN A 24 6.11 -25.36 -10.73
N GLU A 25 5.95 -24.05 -10.81
CA GLU A 25 6.97 -23.14 -10.30
C GLU A 25 6.37 -22.16 -9.29
N THR A 26 6.97 -22.09 -8.10
CA THR A 26 6.58 -21.09 -7.09
C THR A 26 6.87 -19.69 -7.64
N PRO A 27 5.85 -18.82 -7.82
CA PRO A 27 6.07 -17.51 -8.40
C PRO A 27 7.01 -16.67 -7.54
N LYS A 28 7.95 -16.00 -8.20
CA LYS A 28 8.88 -15.11 -7.53
C LYS A 28 8.32 -13.71 -7.39
N ILE A 29 8.23 -13.22 -6.15
CA ILE A 29 7.74 -11.89 -5.81
C ILE A 29 8.91 -11.03 -5.34
N GLY A 30 9.07 -9.86 -5.96
CA GLY A 30 9.98 -8.83 -5.48
C GLY A 30 9.31 -7.95 -4.43
N ILE A 31 10.00 -7.64 -3.35
CA ILE A 31 9.51 -6.68 -2.35
C ILE A 31 10.55 -5.57 -2.18
N ILE A 32 10.10 -4.32 -2.33
CA ILE A 32 10.89 -3.12 -2.06
C ILE A 32 10.27 -2.42 -0.86
N SER A 33 11.04 -2.22 0.20
CA SER A 33 10.60 -1.44 1.35
C SER A 33 11.79 -0.94 2.16
N PRO A 34 11.79 0.32 2.62
CA PRO A 34 12.77 0.81 3.58
C PRO A 34 12.61 0.17 4.97
N LEU A 35 11.44 -0.40 5.23
CA LEU A 35 11.13 -1.08 6.50
C LEU A 35 11.78 -2.47 6.61
N LEU A 36 12.24 -3.02 5.48
CA LEU A 36 12.91 -4.31 5.43
C LEU A 36 14.44 -4.11 5.40
N PRO A 37 15.20 -4.85 6.21
CA PRO A 37 16.65 -4.80 6.12
C PRO A 37 17.10 -5.29 4.74
N SER A 38 18.05 -4.57 4.15
CA SER A 38 18.61 -4.90 2.83
C SER A 38 19.44 -6.18 2.80
N THR A 39 19.81 -6.68 3.96
CA THR A 39 20.48 -7.95 4.17
C THR A 39 19.54 -8.89 4.91
N ALA A 40 19.52 -10.15 4.48
CA ALA A 40 18.71 -11.22 5.07
C ALA A 40 19.19 -11.66 6.46
N VAL A 41 19.68 -10.75 7.29
CA VAL A 41 19.87 -11.00 8.70
C VAL A 41 18.51 -10.96 9.35
N VAL A 42 17.88 -12.12 9.33
CA VAL A 42 16.63 -12.41 10.02
C VAL A 42 16.91 -12.47 11.52
N GLY A 43 17.14 -11.33 12.13
CA GLY A 43 16.98 -11.16 13.56
C GLY A 43 15.52 -10.80 13.79
N HIS A 44 14.86 -11.51 14.68
CA HIS A 44 13.46 -11.37 15.08
C HIS A 44 12.98 -9.91 15.24
N ARG A 45 12.70 -9.20 14.15
CA ARG A 45 11.88 -7.99 14.18
C ARG A 45 10.44 -8.44 14.06
N GLN A 46 9.78 -8.57 15.19
CA GLN A 46 8.33 -8.65 15.29
C GLN A 46 7.72 -7.50 14.48
N GLY A 47 6.81 -7.79 13.56
CA GLY A 47 6.01 -6.75 12.94
C GLY A 47 5.61 -6.95 11.49
N LEU A 48 6.18 -7.89 10.77
CA LEU A 48 5.80 -8.17 9.40
C LEU A 48 5.31 -9.61 9.22
N SER A 49 4.35 -10.03 10.06
CA SER A 49 3.77 -11.37 10.02
C SER A 49 3.22 -11.76 8.65
N PHE A 50 2.77 -10.79 7.85
CA PHE A 50 2.34 -11.04 6.47
C PHE A 50 3.49 -11.57 5.59
N MET A 51 4.75 -11.23 5.89
CA MET A 51 5.91 -11.76 5.16
C MET A 51 6.07 -13.25 5.36
N ASP A 52 5.77 -13.75 6.54
CA ASP A 52 5.86 -15.18 6.84
C ASP A 52 4.75 -15.95 6.09
N GLU A 53 3.58 -15.36 5.99
CA GLU A 53 2.49 -15.92 5.18
C GLU A 53 2.82 -15.90 3.67
N LEU A 54 3.42 -14.82 3.17
CA LEU A 54 3.86 -14.75 1.77
C LEU A 54 4.91 -15.81 1.45
N LYS A 55 5.89 -16.01 2.32
CA LYS A 55 6.96 -17.01 2.14
C LYS A 55 6.45 -18.45 2.08
N ARG A 56 5.27 -18.73 2.63
CA ARG A 56 4.64 -20.05 2.54
C ARG A 56 4.11 -20.37 1.13
N ALA A 57 3.79 -19.34 0.37
CA ALA A 57 3.12 -19.49 -0.92
C ALA A 57 4.00 -19.03 -2.11
N TYR A 58 5.02 -18.23 -1.86
CA TYR A 58 5.81 -17.57 -2.89
C TYR A 58 7.31 -17.56 -2.57
N ASP A 59 8.13 -17.53 -3.63
CA ASP A 59 9.56 -17.22 -3.51
C ASP A 59 9.73 -15.70 -3.37
N ILE A 60 10.22 -15.23 -2.22
CA ILE A 60 10.31 -13.81 -1.90
C ILE A 60 11.73 -13.30 -2.07
N ALA A 61 11.90 -12.33 -2.97
CA ALA A 61 13.13 -11.58 -3.17
C ALA A 61 13.00 -10.17 -2.58
N VAL A 62 13.69 -9.88 -1.50
CA VAL A 62 13.80 -8.51 -0.97
C VAL A 62 14.76 -7.74 -1.86
N ILE A 63 14.27 -6.69 -2.52
CA ILE A 63 15.05 -5.84 -3.42
C ILE A 63 15.40 -4.56 -2.66
N PRO A 64 16.70 -4.27 -2.45
CA PRO A 64 17.10 -3.03 -1.81
C PRO A 64 16.63 -1.80 -2.60
N TYR A 65 16.04 -0.82 -1.92
CA TYR A 65 15.48 0.39 -2.52
C TYR A 65 16.50 1.24 -3.31
N PHE A 66 17.80 1.07 -3.01
CA PHE A 66 18.89 1.77 -3.69
C PHE A 66 19.41 1.06 -4.95
N LYS A 67 18.89 -0.12 -5.29
CA LYS A 67 19.21 -0.82 -6.54
C LYS A 67 18.69 -0.02 -7.74
N LYS A 68 19.32 -0.27 -8.90
CA LYS A 68 18.96 0.39 -10.16
C LYS A 68 18.08 -0.47 -11.05
N GLU A 69 17.94 -1.75 -10.72
CA GLU A 69 17.28 -2.74 -11.56
C GLU A 69 16.42 -3.68 -10.73
N ILE A 70 15.34 -4.16 -11.34
CA ILE A 70 14.52 -5.23 -10.81
C ILE A 70 15.08 -6.55 -11.35
N PRO A 71 15.42 -7.52 -10.47
CA PRO A 71 15.97 -8.80 -10.90
C PRO A 71 15.07 -9.55 -11.90
N ALA A 72 15.66 -10.28 -12.80
CA ALA A 72 14.92 -11.13 -13.74
C ALA A 72 14.11 -12.21 -12.99
N GLY A 73 13.02 -12.65 -13.60
CA GLY A 73 12.16 -13.70 -13.07
C GLY A 73 11.14 -13.23 -12.02
N ILE A 74 11.16 -11.96 -11.61
CA ILE A 74 10.10 -11.38 -10.75
C ILE A 74 8.79 -11.33 -11.56
N LYS A 75 7.74 -11.94 -11.02
CA LYS A 75 6.38 -11.94 -11.62
C LYS A 75 5.50 -10.83 -11.09
N ALA A 76 5.65 -10.51 -9.81
CA ALA A 76 4.98 -9.39 -9.17
C ALA A 76 5.95 -8.60 -8.29
N LEU A 77 5.77 -7.29 -8.24
CA LEU A 77 6.55 -6.38 -7.43
C LEU A 77 5.63 -5.73 -6.39
N VAL A 78 6.02 -5.81 -5.13
CA VAL A 78 5.32 -5.16 -4.03
C VAL A 78 6.20 -4.05 -3.48
N ILE A 79 5.68 -2.84 -3.45
CA ILE A 79 6.36 -1.67 -2.88
C ILE A 79 5.61 -1.28 -1.61
N ILE A 80 6.31 -1.25 -0.49
CA ILE A 80 5.75 -0.86 0.81
C ILE A 80 6.54 0.34 1.30
N ASP A 81 5.86 1.47 1.48
CA ASP A 81 6.47 2.76 1.79
C ASP A 81 7.48 3.20 0.72
N ALA A 82 6.97 3.86 -0.30
CA ALA A 82 7.73 4.29 -1.48
C ALA A 82 8.45 5.64 -1.29
N SER A 83 8.60 6.11 -0.04
CA SER A 83 9.06 7.48 0.28
C SER A 83 10.51 7.77 -0.07
N ILE A 84 11.35 6.76 -0.31
CA ILE A 84 12.80 6.90 -0.52
C ILE A 84 13.34 6.25 -1.80
N LEU A 85 12.49 6.08 -2.80
CA LEU A 85 12.91 5.47 -4.06
C LEU A 85 13.82 6.41 -4.85
N ARG A 86 14.93 5.89 -5.36
CA ARG A 86 15.82 6.65 -6.25
C ARG A 86 15.21 6.73 -7.65
N ARG A 87 15.60 7.75 -8.39
CA ARG A 87 15.13 7.99 -9.75
C ARG A 87 15.35 6.80 -10.68
N GLU A 88 16.48 6.11 -10.55
CA GLU A 88 16.80 4.91 -11.32
C GLU A 88 15.87 3.74 -10.98
N MET A 89 15.50 3.59 -9.69
CA MET A 89 14.54 2.57 -9.28
C MET A 89 13.12 2.90 -9.78
N LEU A 90 12.69 4.17 -9.74
CA LEU A 90 11.41 4.58 -10.32
C LEU A 90 11.33 4.26 -11.82
N TYR A 91 12.42 4.51 -12.55
CA TYR A 91 12.51 4.11 -13.97
C TYR A 91 12.44 2.58 -14.14
N ALA A 92 13.14 1.83 -13.30
CA ALA A 92 13.10 0.36 -13.35
C ALA A 92 11.71 -0.21 -13.05
N ILE A 93 10.96 0.42 -12.12
CA ILE A 93 9.58 0.10 -11.81
C ILE A 93 8.66 0.37 -13.00
N ASP A 94 8.77 1.56 -13.60
CA ASP A 94 8.01 1.91 -14.80
C ASP A 94 8.25 0.91 -15.92
N GLN A 95 9.52 0.61 -16.22
CA GLN A 95 9.88 -0.37 -17.23
C GLN A 95 9.40 -1.80 -16.91
N PHE A 96 9.35 -2.17 -15.64
CA PHE A 96 8.79 -3.44 -15.20
C PHE A 96 7.29 -3.53 -15.52
N VAL A 97 6.54 -2.50 -15.21
CA VAL A 97 5.09 -2.41 -15.51
C VAL A 97 4.85 -2.38 -17.02
N MET A 98 5.63 -1.59 -17.77
CA MET A 98 5.51 -1.50 -19.22
C MET A 98 5.78 -2.83 -19.95
N ARG A 99 6.54 -3.73 -19.35
CA ARG A 99 6.76 -5.08 -19.85
C ARG A 99 5.70 -6.10 -19.40
N GLY A 100 4.61 -5.64 -18.77
CA GLY A 100 3.52 -6.48 -18.28
C GLY A 100 3.74 -7.07 -16.89
N GLY A 101 4.66 -6.52 -16.11
CA GLY A 101 4.87 -6.91 -14.72
C GLY A 101 3.72 -6.43 -13.82
N ASN A 102 3.31 -7.26 -12.86
CA ASN A 102 2.29 -6.91 -11.89
C ASN A 102 2.89 -6.08 -10.75
N LEU A 103 2.28 -4.94 -10.45
CA LEU A 103 2.75 -4.03 -9.40
C LEU A 103 1.68 -3.80 -8.33
N ILE A 104 2.09 -3.89 -7.08
CA ILE A 104 1.30 -3.52 -5.91
C ILE A 104 2.05 -2.43 -5.17
N VAL A 105 1.40 -1.29 -4.94
CA VAL A 105 1.98 -0.16 -4.23
C VAL A 105 1.17 0.11 -2.97
N MET A 106 1.83 0.07 -1.83
CA MET A 106 1.28 0.42 -0.53
C MET A 106 1.94 1.70 -0.07
N ILE A 107 1.18 2.78 -0.09
CA ILE A 107 1.62 4.12 0.32
C ILE A 107 0.72 4.65 1.41
N ASP A 108 1.31 5.37 2.33
CA ASP A 108 0.64 5.88 3.52
C ASP A 108 1.10 7.33 3.75
N PRO A 109 0.18 8.29 3.93
CA PRO A 109 0.55 9.68 4.23
C PRO A 109 1.15 9.83 5.62
N TYR A 110 0.85 8.88 6.53
CA TYR A 110 1.23 8.94 7.92
C TYR A 110 1.77 7.59 8.42
N VAL A 111 3.05 7.34 8.18
CA VAL A 111 3.71 6.07 8.51
C VAL A 111 4.00 5.98 10.01
N ARG A 112 3.05 5.44 10.79
CA ARG A 112 3.20 5.27 12.25
C ARG A 112 4.40 4.42 12.64
N PHE A 113 4.72 3.41 11.85
CA PHE A 113 5.83 2.50 12.12
C PHE A 113 7.17 3.25 12.23
N ASN A 114 7.40 4.24 11.38
CA ASN A 114 8.63 5.03 11.40
C ASN A 114 8.74 5.92 12.65
N ARG A 115 7.62 6.40 13.19
CA ARG A 115 7.60 7.16 14.44
C ARG A 115 7.92 6.31 15.67
N ALA A 116 7.38 5.09 15.73
CA ALA A 116 7.57 4.20 16.87
C ALA A 116 9.00 3.63 16.96
N SER A 117 9.70 3.53 15.84
CA SER A 117 11.02 2.91 15.78
C SER A 117 12.18 3.88 16.00
N ASN A 118 11.95 5.19 16.19
CA ASN A 118 12.99 6.23 16.15
C ASN A 118 13.94 6.08 14.93
N ALA A 119 13.53 5.33 13.92
CA ALA A 119 14.24 5.28 12.67
C ALA A 119 14.32 6.69 12.13
N VAL A 120 15.51 7.14 11.80
CA VAL A 120 15.78 8.47 11.27
C VAL A 120 14.85 8.68 10.10
N ASN A 121 13.73 9.39 10.34
CA ASN A 121 12.90 9.87 9.28
C ASN A 121 13.79 10.77 8.44
N PRO A 122 13.93 10.53 7.13
CA PRO A 122 14.43 11.58 6.27
C PRO A 122 13.55 12.78 6.54
N SER A 123 14.20 13.92 6.83
CA SER A 123 13.48 15.16 7.09
C SER A 123 12.46 15.39 5.98
N PRO A 124 11.20 15.81 6.30
CA PRO A 124 10.21 16.11 5.26
C PRO A 124 10.66 17.12 4.22
N SER A 125 11.78 17.81 4.45
CA SER A 125 12.39 18.79 3.56
C SER A 125 13.20 18.17 2.43
N GLU A 126 13.67 16.94 2.54
CA GLU A 126 14.27 16.27 1.40
C GLU A 126 13.16 15.81 0.47
N LYS A 127 13.07 16.44 -0.72
CA LYS A 127 12.27 15.97 -1.85
C LYS A 127 12.80 14.60 -2.25
N THR A 128 12.39 13.59 -1.52
CA THR A 128 12.59 12.23 -1.93
C THR A 128 11.73 12.02 -3.17
N ASN A 129 12.31 11.46 -4.21
CA ASN A 129 11.58 11.03 -5.37
C ASN A 129 10.69 9.87 -4.93
N ASP A 130 9.49 10.19 -4.46
CA ASP A 130 8.51 9.18 -4.17
C ASP A 130 7.83 8.71 -5.46
N ILE A 131 7.02 7.67 -5.34
CA ILE A 131 6.31 7.09 -6.49
C ILE A 131 5.17 7.99 -7.00
N THR A 132 4.88 9.10 -6.33
CA THR A 132 3.75 9.99 -6.62
C THR A 132 3.77 10.50 -8.05
N ASP A 133 4.94 10.95 -8.53
CA ASP A 133 5.10 11.41 -9.92
C ASP A 133 4.84 10.30 -10.94
N LEU A 134 5.21 9.07 -10.60
CA LEU A 134 4.98 7.92 -11.47
C LEU A 134 3.50 7.53 -11.49
N LEU A 135 2.84 7.51 -10.33
CA LEU A 135 1.40 7.29 -10.23
C LEU A 135 0.61 8.35 -11.01
N ALA A 136 1.03 9.61 -10.92
CA ALA A 136 0.40 10.70 -11.66
C ALA A 136 0.47 10.49 -13.19
N LYS A 137 1.59 10.00 -13.72
CA LYS A 137 1.74 9.63 -15.14
C LYS A 137 0.82 8.48 -15.54
N TRP A 138 0.47 7.59 -14.62
CA TRP A 138 -0.48 6.51 -14.85
C TRP A 138 -1.94 6.94 -14.61
N GLY A 139 -2.17 8.22 -14.28
CA GLY A 139 -3.50 8.79 -14.09
C GLY A 139 -4.05 8.65 -12.67
N VAL A 140 -3.19 8.38 -11.70
CA VAL A 140 -3.56 8.29 -10.29
C VAL A 140 -2.88 9.40 -9.50
N SER A 141 -3.65 10.27 -8.88
CA SER A 141 -3.17 11.33 -7.99
C SER A 141 -3.20 10.86 -6.54
N TYR A 142 -2.15 11.19 -5.80
CA TYR A 142 -2.02 10.88 -4.37
C TYR A 142 -1.59 12.13 -3.60
N ALA A 143 -2.45 12.60 -2.72
CA ALA A 143 -2.16 13.75 -1.87
C ALA A 143 -1.54 13.30 -0.53
N HIS A 144 -0.23 13.17 -0.53
CA HIS A 144 0.55 12.66 0.63
C HIS A 144 0.51 13.59 1.86
N GLU A 145 -0.03 14.79 1.73
CA GLU A 145 -0.14 15.77 2.82
C GLU A 145 -1.41 15.56 3.67
N PHE A 146 -2.34 14.74 3.22
CA PHE A 146 -3.65 14.60 3.83
C PHE A 146 -3.94 13.17 4.28
N VAL A 147 -4.56 13.09 5.45
CA VAL A 147 -5.18 11.87 5.98
C VAL A 147 -6.67 11.96 5.76
N VAL A 148 -7.28 10.85 5.36
CA VAL A 148 -8.72 10.75 5.12
C VAL A 148 -9.43 10.25 6.37
N GLY A 149 -10.52 10.93 6.73
CA GLY A 149 -11.46 10.48 7.73
C GLY A 149 -12.87 10.31 7.15
N ASP A 150 -13.67 9.46 7.79
CA ASP A 150 -15.06 9.23 7.41
C ASP A 150 -15.89 8.98 8.69
N THR A 151 -16.85 9.87 8.95
CA THR A 151 -17.66 9.80 10.15
C THR A 151 -18.58 8.59 10.18
N LYS A 152 -19.06 8.13 9.01
CA LYS A 152 -19.89 6.91 8.91
C LYS A 152 -19.09 5.63 9.11
N ALA A 153 -17.81 5.66 8.81
CA ALA A 153 -16.92 4.52 8.96
C ALA A 153 -16.08 4.58 10.25
N ALA A 154 -16.28 5.59 11.08
CA ALA A 154 -15.50 5.83 12.28
C ALA A 154 -15.50 4.66 13.24
N SER A 155 -14.33 4.37 13.81
CA SER A 155 -14.18 3.35 14.85
C SER A 155 -14.29 3.97 16.25
N PRO A 156 -14.90 3.24 17.20
CA PRO A 156 -14.85 3.64 18.60
C PRO A 156 -13.42 3.48 19.13
N VAL A 157 -12.93 4.51 19.76
CA VAL A 157 -11.66 4.51 20.49
C VAL A 157 -11.92 4.96 21.93
N SER A 158 -11.09 4.53 22.86
CA SER A 158 -11.15 5.02 24.24
C SER A 158 -10.00 6.01 24.48
N ASP A 159 -10.31 7.13 25.10
CA ASP A 159 -9.30 8.04 25.59
C ASP A 159 -8.66 7.52 26.90
N SER A 160 -7.69 8.27 27.44
CA SER A 160 -7.02 7.95 28.71
C SER A 160 -7.94 7.96 29.95
N ARG A 161 -9.17 8.49 29.82
CA ARG A 161 -10.22 8.55 30.85
C ARG A 161 -11.34 7.54 30.60
N GLU A 162 -11.12 6.56 29.69
CA GLU A 162 -12.08 5.52 29.29
C GLU A 162 -13.34 6.06 28.59
N ASN A 163 -13.37 7.33 28.19
CA ASN A 163 -14.47 7.85 27.37
C ASN A 163 -14.41 7.24 25.98
N ARG A 164 -15.54 6.77 25.50
CA ARG A 164 -15.66 6.29 24.12
C ARG A 164 -15.87 7.46 23.17
N LEU A 165 -14.97 7.56 22.21
CA LEU A 165 -15.02 8.57 21.15
C LEU A 165 -15.15 7.87 19.80
N SER A 166 -15.84 8.50 18.88
CA SER A 166 -15.89 8.05 17.49
C SER A 166 -14.75 8.71 16.73
N PHE A 167 -13.77 7.92 16.27
CA PHE A 167 -12.57 8.45 15.64
C PHE A 167 -12.60 8.20 14.12
N PRO A 168 -12.86 9.24 13.31
CA PRO A 168 -13.13 9.09 11.89
C PRO A 168 -11.92 8.66 11.06
N PHE A 169 -10.69 8.82 11.56
CA PHE A 169 -9.48 8.45 10.86
C PHE A 169 -9.09 6.97 11.05
N TRP A 170 -9.79 6.25 11.93
CA TRP A 170 -9.74 4.79 12.04
C TRP A 170 -11.04 4.25 11.46
N MET A 171 -11.00 3.90 10.20
CA MET A 171 -12.19 3.58 9.42
C MET A 171 -12.43 2.09 9.31
N ARG A 172 -13.69 1.68 9.53
CA ARG A 172 -14.21 0.34 9.19
C ARG A 172 -15.13 0.48 8.00
N ILE A 173 -14.55 0.40 6.81
CA ILE A 173 -15.30 0.46 5.57
C ILE A 173 -15.98 -0.88 5.35
N ARG A 174 -17.30 -0.86 5.28
CA ARG A 174 -18.14 -2.04 5.11
C ARG A 174 -18.62 -2.17 3.66
N LYS A 175 -19.48 -3.15 3.41
CA LYS A 175 -19.97 -3.54 2.08
C LYS A 175 -20.40 -2.38 1.17
N SER A 176 -20.97 -1.31 1.74
CA SER A 176 -21.41 -0.14 0.95
C SER A 176 -20.28 0.67 0.35
N GLY A 177 -19.07 0.61 0.94
CA GLY A 177 -17.87 1.26 0.44
C GLY A 177 -16.91 0.30 -0.27
N ILE A 178 -17.31 -0.97 -0.49
CA ILE A 178 -16.48 -2.00 -1.14
C ILE A 178 -17.11 -2.39 -2.47
N GLY A 179 -16.39 -2.16 -3.58
CA GLY A 179 -16.79 -2.58 -4.91
C GLY A 179 -16.89 -4.10 -5.02
N LYS A 180 -17.97 -4.61 -5.57
CA LYS A 180 -18.25 -6.06 -5.70
C LYS A 180 -17.95 -6.60 -7.09
N GLU A 181 -17.65 -5.75 -8.03
CA GLU A 181 -17.46 -6.11 -9.44
C GLU A 181 -16.10 -6.74 -9.72
N HIS A 182 -15.13 -6.53 -8.82
CA HIS A 182 -13.79 -7.05 -8.99
C HIS A 182 -13.50 -8.20 -8.02
N VAL A 183 -12.87 -9.26 -8.51
CA VAL A 183 -12.55 -10.48 -7.73
C VAL A 183 -11.77 -10.20 -6.44
N VAL A 184 -10.92 -9.18 -6.45
CA VAL A 184 -10.08 -8.77 -5.30
C VAL A 184 -10.92 -8.27 -4.13
N SER A 185 -12.01 -7.56 -4.40
CA SER A 185 -12.85 -6.92 -3.38
C SER A 185 -14.18 -7.62 -3.15
N ALA A 186 -14.62 -8.47 -4.10
CA ALA A 186 -15.94 -9.10 -4.07
C ALA A 186 -16.24 -9.89 -2.79
N SER A 187 -15.25 -10.58 -2.24
CA SER A 187 -15.37 -11.39 -1.02
C SER A 187 -15.17 -10.61 0.28
N LEU A 188 -14.72 -9.36 0.22
CA LEU A 188 -14.46 -8.56 1.41
C LEU A 188 -15.80 -8.09 2.02
N ASN A 189 -15.93 -8.22 3.33
CA ASN A 189 -17.08 -7.73 4.09
C ASN A 189 -16.81 -6.43 4.82
N GLU A 190 -15.58 -6.27 5.29
CA GLU A 190 -15.10 -5.08 5.99
C GLU A 190 -13.60 -4.89 5.72
N VAL A 191 -13.17 -3.66 5.64
CA VAL A 191 -11.75 -3.28 5.58
C VAL A 191 -11.49 -2.25 6.65
N PHE A 192 -10.53 -2.55 7.53
CA PHE A 192 -10.10 -1.62 8.56
C PHE A 192 -8.87 -0.85 8.08
N MET A 193 -8.96 0.47 8.16
CA MET A 193 -7.90 1.39 7.75
C MET A 193 -7.57 2.34 8.89
N VAL A 194 -6.28 2.54 9.11
CA VAL A 194 -5.76 3.44 10.14
C VAL A 194 -5.09 4.61 9.43
N GLU A 195 -5.68 5.79 9.55
CA GLU A 195 -5.13 7.05 9.02
C GLU A 195 -4.73 6.99 7.53
N PRO A 196 -5.58 6.44 6.66
CA PRO A 196 -5.23 6.26 5.26
C PRO A 196 -5.17 7.58 4.50
N GLY A 197 -4.41 7.58 3.41
CA GLY A 197 -4.46 8.61 2.39
C GLY A 197 -5.60 8.41 1.39
N ALA A 198 -5.70 9.33 0.44
CA ALA A 198 -6.63 9.25 -0.66
C ALA A 198 -5.93 9.13 -2.00
N LEU A 199 -6.49 8.30 -2.85
CA LEU A 199 -6.16 8.25 -4.27
C LEU A 199 -7.31 8.87 -5.07
N GLU A 200 -6.96 9.68 -6.03
CA GLU A 200 -7.90 10.28 -6.99
C GLU A 200 -7.47 9.89 -8.41
N THR A 201 -8.40 9.75 -9.31
CA THR A 201 -8.09 9.43 -10.69
C THR A 201 -8.79 10.35 -11.66
N THR A 202 -8.07 10.77 -12.69
CA THR A 202 -8.61 11.43 -13.89
C THR A 202 -8.81 10.45 -15.04
N ALA A 203 -8.35 9.21 -14.89
CA ALA A 203 -8.39 8.14 -15.90
C ALA A 203 -9.43 7.08 -15.51
N SER A 204 -10.71 7.47 -15.42
CA SER A 204 -11.80 6.61 -14.97
C SER A 204 -12.07 5.40 -15.87
N ASP A 205 -11.58 5.43 -17.11
CA ASP A 205 -11.64 4.32 -18.06
C ASP A 205 -10.60 3.21 -17.80
N ARG A 206 -9.54 3.52 -17.07
CA ARG A 206 -8.41 2.62 -16.80
C ARG A 206 -8.19 2.32 -15.32
N VAL A 207 -8.86 3.05 -14.45
CA VAL A 207 -8.70 2.91 -12.99
C VAL A 207 -10.04 2.59 -12.35
N MET A 208 -10.08 1.49 -11.61
CA MET A 208 -11.25 1.05 -10.87
C MET A 208 -11.06 1.32 -9.36
N ALA A 209 -11.99 2.04 -8.76
CA ALA A 209 -12.04 2.22 -7.32
C ALA A 209 -12.62 0.96 -6.66
N LEU A 210 -11.80 0.24 -5.91
CA LEU A 210 -12.25 -0.96 -5.19
C LEU A 210 -12.81 -0.65 -3.80
N ILE A 211 -12.32 0.42 -3.17
CA ILE A 211 -12.78 0.87 -1.86
C ILE A 211 -12.98 2.38 -1.90
N SER A 212 -14.09 2.83 -1.38
CA SER A 212 -14.47 4.25 -1.34
C SER A 212 -14.98 4.63 0.05
N THR A 213 -14.76 5.87 0.40
CA THR A 213 -15.37 6.50 1.57
C THR A 213 -16.83 6.87 1.30
N SER A 214 -17.59 7.19 2.34
CA SER A 214 -18.92 7.75 2.24
C SER A 214 -18.89 9.22 1.81
N GLN A 215 -20.07 9.82 1.64
CA GLN A 215 -20.20 11.26 1.39
C GLN A 215 -19.85 12.12 2.61
N GLU A 216 -19.80 11.54 3.79
CA GLU A 216 -19.42 12.20 5.05
C GLU A 216 -17.91 12.08 5.34
N SER A 217 -17.12 11.89 4.30
CA SER A 217 -15.67 11.87 4.39
C SER A 217 -15.04 13.24 4.19
N GLY A 218 -13.91 13.44 4.82
CA GLY A 218 -13.09 14.63 4.68
C GLY A 218 -11.61 14.31 4.78
N VAL A 219 -10.80 15.35 4.67
CA VAL A 219 -9.34 15.26 4.79
C VAL A 219 -8.83 16.20 5.86
N LEU A 220 -7.80 15.79 6.57
CA LEU A 220 -7.07 16.60 7.52
C LEU A 220 -5.60 16.65 7.09
N ASN A 221 -4.96 17.82 7.23
CA ASN A 221 -3.55 17.90 6.98
C ASN A 221 -2.79 17.05 8.01
N ARG A 222 -1.86 16.23 7.56
CA ARG A 222 -1.08 15.33 8.42
C ARG A 222 -0.25 16.06 9.50
N ARG A 223 -0.01 17.38 9.33
CA ARG A 223 0.72 18.20 10.30
C ARG A 223 -0.16 18.56 11.48
N ASP A 224 -1.48 18.54 11.29
CA ASP A 224 -2.48 18.88 12.32
C ASP A 224 -2.95 17.60 13.07
N PHE A 225 -2.38 16.47 12.70
CA PHE A 225 -2.69 15.13 13.22
C PHE A 225 -1.66 14.69 14.27
#